data_d7e666b046d21ad71462578406393a86
#
_entry.id   d7e666b046d21ad71462578406393a86
#
_cell.length_a   1.000
_cell.length_b   1.000
_cell.length_c   1.000
_cell.angle_alpha   90.00
_cell.angle_beta   90.00
_cell.angle_gamma   90.00
#
_symmetry.space_group_name_H-M   'P 1'
#
loop_
_entity.id
_entity.type
_entity.pdbx_description
1 polymer ?
#
loop_
_entity_poly.entity_id
_entity_poly.type
_entity_poly.pdbx_seq_one_letter_code
_entity_poly.pdbx_strand_id
1 'polypeptide(L)'
;MIIAKSKPLAPGQEDLVMTLDCRVSYFWGAKALSFLLIYFILTPVSLDLAKRFDLNPRSWPALLLFLGAVILGWLLYNSLWKRSVTLYNRGQSLEILINQKSYRYDWTSLRRVKTFVAPKRHGGIFSKTAVLKFHGRSFYLTSDDQVAKLEWLIQYLEKGMKQAQKGGLGQNDK
;
A
#
# COMPACT_ATOMS: atom_id res chain seq x y z
N MET A 1 -21.81 3.39 -16.99
CA MET A 1 -20.41 2.93 -16.83
C MET A 1 -19.65 3.38 -18.07
N ILE A 2 -18.97 4.54 -18.00
CA ILE A 2 -18.30 5.16 -19.15
C ILE A 2 -16.86 4.72 -19.10
N ILE A 3 -16.48 3.78 -19.97
CA ILE A 3 -15.07 3.42 -20.19
C ILE A 3 -14.50 4.49 -21.11
N ALA A 4 -13.75 5.42 -20.55
CA ALA A 4 -12.99 6.39 -21.34
C ALA A 4 -11.91 5.63 -22.14
N LYS A 5 -12.09 5.56 -23.46
CA LYS A 5 -11.05 5.12 -24.40
C LYS A 5 -9.89 6.11 -24.30
N SER A 6 -8.79 5.68 -23.70
CA SER A 6 -7.55 6.46 -23.71
C SER A 6 -6.99 6.50 -25.14
N LYS A 7 -6.91 7.71 -25.70
CA LYS A 7 -6.20 8.01 -26.96
C LYS A 7 -4.70 7.69 -26.79
N PRO A 8 -3.99 7.18 -27.79
CA PRO A 8 -2.54 7.05 -27.73
C PRO A 8 -1.91 8.45 -27.69
N LEU A 9 -1.04 8.64 -26.70
CA LEU A 9 -0.45 9.93 -26.36
C LEU A 9 0.77 10.27 -27.24
N ALA A 10 0.90 11.57 -27.53
CA ALA A 10 2.09 12.13 -28.12
C ALA A 10 3.27 12.09 -27.11
N PRO A 11 4.52 11.88 -27.55
CA PRO A 11 5.68 11.87 -26.68
C PRO A 11 5.83 13.24 -26.01
N GLY A 12 5.74 13.28 -24.68
CA GLY A 12 5.87 14.48 -23.88
C GLY A 12 4.66 14.84 -23.01
N GLN A 13 3.53 14.21 -23.17
CA GLN A 13 2.34 14.44 -22.34
C GLN A 13 2.38 13.59 -21.07
N GLU A 14 2.42 14.28 -19.92
CA GLU A 14 2.34 13.67 -18.59
C GLU A 14 0.90 13.25 -18.33
N ASP A 15 0.64 11.94 -18.29
CA ASP A 15 -0.68 11.46 -17.94
C ASP A 15 -0.75 11.01 -16.48
N LEU A 16 -1.57 11.71 -15.74
CA LEU A 16 -2.02 11.21 -14.45
C LEU A 16 -2.82 9.92 -14.67
N VAL A 17 -2.24 8.80 -14.25
CA VAL A 17 -2.91 7.50 -14.33
C VAL A 17 -3.96 7.39 -13.24
N MET A 18 -3.57 7.67 -12.00
CA MET A 18 -4.44 7.48 -10.84
C MET A 18 -3.85 8.09 -9.57
N THR A 19 -4.75 8.53 -8.68
CA THR A 19 -4.44 8.79 -7.27
C THR A 19 -5.19 7.79 -6.39
N LEU A 20 -4.47 7.15 -5.47
CA LEU A 20 -4.97 6.12 -4.59
C LEU A 20 -4.52 6.39 -3.14
N ASP A 21 -5.47 6.42 -2.21
CA ASP A 21 -5.16 6.44 -0.79
C ASP A 21 -5.01 5.01 -0.30
N CYS A 22 -3.79 4.66 0.06
CA CYS A 22 -3.48 3.31 0.47
C CYS A 22 -2.38 3.29 1.53
N ARG A 23 -2.21 2.15 2.20
CA ARG A 23 -1.08 1.91 3.09
C ARG A 23 0.11 1.46 2.26
N VAL A 24 1.21 2.19 2.37
CA VAL A 24 2.44 1.90 1.64
C VAL A 24 3.47 1.31 2.58
N SER A 25 4.04 0.18 2.20
CA SER A 25 5.22 -0.40 2.88
C SER A 25 6.26 -0.84 1.85
N TYR A 26 7.52 -0.83 2.27
CA TYR A 26 8.66 -1.16 1.41
C TYR A 26 9.17 -2.58 1.61
N PHE A 27 8.71 -3.27 2.64
CA PHE A 27 9.01 -4.67 2.89
C PHE A 27 7.81 -5.39 3.51
N TRP A 28 7.73 -6.70 3.30
CA TRP A 28 6.56 -7.49 3.71
C TRP A 28 6.31 -7.47 5.22
N GLY A 29 7.36 -7.50 6.03
CA GLY A 29 7.27 -7.53 7.50
C GLY A 29 7.02 -6.17 8.16
N ALA A 30 7.00 -5.04 7.42
CA ALA A 30 6.87 -3.70 7.99
C ALA A 30 5.64 -3.53 8.88
N LYS A 31 4.51 -4.12 8.48
CA LYS A 31 3.25 -4.06 9.25
C LYS A 31 3.37 -4.77 10.59
N ALA A 32 3.89 -5.99 10.58
CA ALA A 32 4.06 -6.78 11.82
C ALA A 32 5.04 -6.10 12.77
N LEU A 33 6.17 -5.63 12.26
CA LEU A 33 7.17 -4.91 13.06
C LEU A 33 6.59 -3.64 13.68
N SER A 34 5.85 -2.83 12.91
CA SER A 34 5.24 -1.60 13.43
C SER A 34 4.19 -1.89 14.49
N PHE A 35 3.37 -2.93 14.29
CA PHE A 35 2.38 -3.35 15.29
C PHE A 35 3.08 -3.80 16.58
N LEU A 36 4.12 -4.61 16.49
CA LEU A 36 4.91 -5.05 17.63
C LEU A 36 5.54 -3.86 18.38
N LEU A 37 6.14 -2.91 17.67
CA LEU A 37 6.74 -1.71 18.29
C LEU A 37 5.69 -0.89 19.05
N ILE A 38 4.51 -0.65 18.44
CA ILE A 38 3.43 0.07 19.10
C ILE A 38 2.95 -0.69 20.34
N TYR A 39 2.79 -2.01 20.24
CA TYR A 39 2.42 -2.85 21.38
C TYR A 39 3.44 -2.80 22.51
N PHE A 40 4.74 -2.91 22.19
CA PHE A 40 5.83 -2.82 23.18
C PHE A 40 5.88 -1.46 23.90
N ILE A 41 5.48 -0.39 23.24
CA ILE A 41 5.43 0.96 23.85
C ILE A 41 4.17 1.12 24.70
N LEU A 42 3.00 0.71 24.18
CA LEU A 42 1.73 0.95 24.88
C LEU A 42 1.51 0.03 26.07
N THR A 43 2.05 -1.18 26.06
CA THR A 43 1.88 -2.12 27.18
C THR A 43 2.47 -1.60 28.49
N PRO A 44 3.77 -1.17 28.57
CA PRO A 44 4.29 -0.62 29.80
C PRO A 44 3.60 0.68 30.23
N VAL A 45 3.19 1.53 29.29
CA VAL A 45 2.43 2.75 29.60
C VAL A 45 1.09 2.42 30.24
N SER A 46 0.34 1.44 29.72
CA SER A 46 -0.93 1.03 30.30
C SER A 46 -0.76 0.40 31.68
N LEU A 47 0.31 -0.36 31.91
CA LEU A 47 0.63 -0.94 33.21
C LEU A 47 1.04 0.13 34.25
N ASP A 48 1.82 1.13 33.84
CA ASP A 48 2.19 2.25 34.72
C ASP A 48 0.97 3.08 35.13
N LEU A 49 0.08 3.36 34.14
CA LEU A 49 -1.21 4.02 34.44
C LEU A 49 -2.07 3.21 35.41
N ALA A 50 -2.19 1.90 35.20
CA ALA A 50 -2.94 1.04 36.10
C ALA A 50 -2.40 1.08 37.54
N LYS A 51 -1.08 1.09 37.70
CA LYS A 51 -0.42 1.26 39.01
C LYS A 51 -0.69 2.62 39.64
N ARG A 52 -0.61 3.71 38.86
CA ARG A 52 -0.86 5.09 39.36
C ARG A 52 -2.29 5.28 39.86
N PHE A 53 -3.25 4.59 39.26
CA PHE A 53 -4.65 4.61 39.68
C PHE A 53 -5.02 3.51 40.67
N ASP A 54 -4.02 2.80 41.19
CA ASP A 54 -4.19 1.68 42.15
C ASP A 54 -5.21 0.62 41.69
N LEU A 55 -5.22 0.38 40.34
CA LEU A 55 -6.16 -0.56 39.74
C LEU A 55 -5.63 -1.99 39.87
N ASN A 56 -6.46 -2.86 40.39
CA ASN A 56 -6.18 -4.30 40.38
C ASN A 56 -6.07 -4.77 38.89
N PRO A 57 -4.97 -5.43 38.47
CA PRO A 57 -4.81 -5.91 37.06
C PRO A 57 -5.93 -6.84 36.58
N ARG A 58 -6.66 -7.48 37.49
CA ARG A 58 -7.80 -8.35 37.18
C ARG A 58 -9.16 -7.63 37.24
N SER A 59 -9.17 -6.33 37.48
CA SER A 59 -10.40 -5.54 37.55
C SER A 59 -10.88 -5.10 36.16
N TRP A 60 -12.18 -4.87 36.01
CA TRP A 60 -12.77 -4.33 34.79
C TRP A 60 -12.13 -3.01 34.31
N PRO A 61 -11.83 -2.03 35.22
CA PRO A 61 -11.18 -0.79 34.80
C PRO A 61 -9.80 -1.02 34.18
N ALA A 62 -9.00 -1.94 34.71
CA ALA A 62 -7.68 -2.27 34.15
C ALA A 62 -7.82 -2.91 32.76
N LEU A 63 -8.80 -3.78 32.57
CA LEU A 63 -9.10 -4.40 31.28
C LEU A 63 -9.56 -3.36 30.23
N LEU A 64 -10.40 -2.41 30.61
CA LEU A 64 -10.83 -1.31 29.74
C LEU A 64 -9.65 -0.41 29.34
N LEU A 65 -8.74 -0.12 30.27
CA LEU A 65 -7.53 0.67 30.00
C LEU A 65 -6.62 -0.05 28.99
N PHE A 66 -6.42 -1.35 29.16
CA PHE A 66 -5.65 -2.16 28.21
C PHE A 66 -6.31 -2.21 26.83
N LEU A 67 -7.63 -2.44 26.78
CA LEU A 67 -8.38 -2.44 25.52
C LEU A 67 -8.32 -1.08 24.81
N GLY A 68 -8.43 0.01 25.57
CA GLY A 68 -8.25 1.38 25.05
C GLY A 68 -6.86 1.58 24.44
N ALA A 69 -5.80 1.09 25.10
CA ALA A 69 -4.45 1.14 24.58
C ALA A 69 -4.29 0.35 23.26
N VAL A 70 -4.88 -0.82 23.16
CA VAL A 70 -4.88 -1.64 21.93
C VAL A 70 -5.62 -0.91 20.79
N ILE A 71 -6.79 -0.33 21.07
CA ILE A 71 -7.56 0.43 20.07
C ILE A 71 -6.77 1.65 19.62
N LEU A 72 -6.17 2.41 20.55
CA LEU A 72 -5.33 3.57 20.23
C LEU A 72 -4.13 3.17 19.37
N GLY A 73 -3.46 2.09 19.73
CA GLY A 73 -2.35 1.53 18.95
C GLY A 73 -2.75 1.16 17.53
N TRP A 74 -3.93 0.57 17.37
CA TRP A 74 -4.48 0.23 16.06
C TRP A 74 -4.81 1.47 15.22
N LEU A 75 -5.42 2.50 15.83
CA LEU A 75 -5.72 3.77 15.16
C LEU A 75 -4.44 4.50 14.72
N LEU A 76 -3.45 4.59 15.61
CA LEU A 76 -2.15 5.18 15.31
C LEU A 76 -1.45 4.42 14.18
N TYR A 77 -1.44 3.09 14.22
CA TYR A 77 -0.89 2.25 13.17
C TYR A 77 -1.53 2.55 11.80
N ASN A 78 -2.86 2.60 11.75
CA ASN A 78 -3.57 2.87 10.51
C ASN A 78 -3.30 4.30 9.98
N SER A 79 -3.24 5.30 10.86
CA SER A 79 -2.97 6.68 10.49
C SER A 79 -1.54 6.88 9.96
N LEU A 80 -0.55 6.28 10.62
CA LEU A 80 0.87 6.43 10.26
C LEU A 80 1.22 5.86 8.88
N TRP A 81 0.51 4.80 8.44
CA TRP A 81 0.81 4.11 7.20
C TRP A 81 -0.08 4.50 6.01
N LYS A 82 -1.15 5.26 6.25
CA LYS A 82 -2.02 5.75 5.17
C LYS A 82 -1.29 6.86 4.40
N ARG A 83 -1.14 6.70 3.10
CA ARG A 83 -0.42 7.61 2.19
C ARG A 83 -1.23 7.79 0.92
N SER A 84 -1.18 8.99 0.37
CA SER A 84 -1.64 9.23 -0.99
C SER A 84 -0.54 8.82 -1.97
N VAL A 85 -0.87 7.93 -2.88
CA VAL A 85 0.00 7.45 -3.94
C VAL A 85 -0.57 7.90 -5.26
N THR A 86 0.19 8.70 -5.98
CA THR A 86 -0.17 9.17 -7.32
C THR A 86 0.76 8.53 -8.34
N LEU A 87 0.19 7.99 -9.40
CA LEU A 87 0.95 7.38 -10.49
C LEU A 87 0.81 8.23 -11.75
N TYR A 88 1.93 8.48 -12.38
CA TYR A 88 2.02 9.15 -13.68
C TYR A 88 2.66 8.22 -14.70
N ASN A 89 2.08 8.16 -15.88
CA ASN A 89 2.69 7.52 -17.03
C ASN A 89 3.44 8.57 -17.85
N ARG A 90 4.74 8.44 -17.97
CA ARG A 90 5.59 9.33 -18.76
C ARG A 90 6.10 8.64 -20.03
N GLY A 91 5.24 7.87 -20.68
CA GLY A 91 5.57 7.13 -21.88
C GLY A 91 6.48 5.93 -21.60
N GLN A 92 7.79 6.15 -21.58
CA GLN A 92 8.79 5.09 -21.32
C GLN A 92 9.00 4.79 -19.84
N SER A 93 8.55 5.66 -18.94
CA SER A 93 8.74 5.50 -17.50
C SER A 93 7.44 5.67 -16.72
N LEU A 94 7.37 4.97 -15.59
CA LEU A 94 6.33 5.09 -14.59
C LEU A 94 6.87 5.92 -13.42
N GLU A 95 6.19 6.98 -13.05
CA GLU A 95 6.50 7.77 -11.88
C GLU A 95 5.48 7.50 -10.77
N ILE A 96 5.99 7.15 -9.58
CA ILE A 96 5.20 6.88 -8.40
C ILE A 96 5.49 7.98 -7.39
N LEU A 97 4.52 8.83 -7.12
CA LEU A 97 4.60 9.89 -6.11
C LEU A 97 3.99 9.39 -4.81
N ILE A 98 4.77 9.35 -3.74
CA ILE A 98 4.32 8.95 -2.40
C ILE A 98 4.66 10.07 -1.44
N ASN A 99 3.66 10.78 -0.91
CA ASN A 99 3.87 11.90 0.01
C ASN A 99 4.97 12.87 -0.45
N GLN A 100 4.85 13.41 -1.65
CA GLN A 100 5.80 14.37 -2.27
C GLN A 100 7.17 13.79 -2.66
N LYS A 101 7.45 12.51 -2.36
CA LYS A 101 8.64 11.82 -2.86
C LYS A 101 8.32 11.14 -4.17
N SER A 102 9.03 11.53 -5.23
CA SER A 102 8.92 10.92 -6.55
C SER A 102 9.89 9.76 -6.70
N TYR A 103 9.39 8.66 -7.29
CA TYR A 103 10.16 7.48 -7.66
C TYR A 103 9.88 7.18 -9.12
N ARG A 104 10.90 7.36 -9.97
CA ARG A 104 10.80 7.13 -11.41
C ARG A 104 11.46 5.82 -11.79
N TYR A 105 10.74 5.00 -12.53
CA TYR A 105 11.19 3.69 -13.00
C TYR A 105 10.83 3.51 -14.45
N ASP A 106 11.72 2.93 -15.25
CA ASP A 106 11.38 2.52 -16.60
C ASP A 106 10.41 1.33 -16.55
N TRP A 107 9.53 1.24 -17.52
CA TRP A 107 8.57 0.12 -17.60
C TRP A 107 9.27 -1.24 -17.66
N THR A 108 10.45 -1.31 -18.28
CA THR A 108 11.29 -2.50 -18.34
C THR A 108 11.85 -2.94 -17.00
N SER A 109 11.96 -2.01 -16.04
CA SER A 109 12.41 -2.30 -14.67
C SER A 109 11.32 -2.93 -13.78
N LEU A 110 10.06 -2.86 -14.19
CA LEU A 110 8.94 -3.51 -13.50
C LEU A 110 8.95 -5.01 -13.80
N ARG A 111 9.47 -5.81 -12.86
CA ARG A 111 9.66 -7.26 -13.02
C ARG A 111 8.40 -8.06 -12.75
N ARG A 112 7.60 -7.62 -11.79
CA ARG A 112 6.46 -8.40 -11.32
C ARG A 112 5.43 -7.52 -10.62
N VAL A 113 4.16 -7.79 -10.93
CA VAL A 113 2.99 -7.34 -10.16
C VAL A 113 2.37 -8.57 -9.53
N LYS A 114 2.18 -8.58 -8.20
CA LYS A 114 1.49 -9.64 -7.47
C LYS A 114 0.35 -9.06 -6.66
N THR A 115 -0.65 -9.86 -6.39
CA THR A 115 -1.77 -9.49 -5.55
C THR A 115 -1.95 -10.47 -4.41
N PHE A 116 -2.28 -9.94 -3.24
CA PHE A 116 -2.71 -10.72 -2.08
C PHE A 116 -4.06 -10.18 -1.64
N VAL A 117 -4.98 -11.06 -1.37
CA VAL A 117 -6.35 -10.75 -0.95
C VAL A 117 -6.55 -11.30 0.46
N ALA A 118 -7.08 -10.46 1.36
CA ALA A 118 -7.58 -10.91 2.65
C ALA A 118 -9.11 -11.01 2.57
N PRO A 119 -9.68 -12.23 2.55
CA PRO A 119 -11.13 -12.43 2.43
C PRO A 119 -11.85 -12.06 3.73
N LYS A 120 -13.07 -11.53 3.63
CA LYS A 120 -14.02 -11.44 4.74
C LYS A 120 -14.71 -12.79 4.97
N ARG A 121 -15.11 -13.07 6.23
CA ARG A 121 -15.83 -14.30 6.62
C ARG A 121 -17.11 -14.56 5.80
N HIS A 122 -17.71 -13.57 5.16
CA HIS A 122 -18.97 -13.69 4.40
C HIS A 122 -18.79 -13.39 2.89
N GLY A 123 -17.66 -13.79 2.30
CA GLY A 123 -17.49 -13.74 0.84
C GLY A 123 -17.08 -12.39 0.25
N GLY A 124 -16.87 -11.35 1.07
CA GLY A 124 -16.34 -10.08 0.60
C GLY A 124 -14.80 -10.01 0.66
N ILE A 125 -14.21 -8.97 0.05
CA ILE A 125 -12.78 -8.65 0.14
C ILE A 125 -12.61 -7.64 1.28
N PHE A 126 -11.82 -7.99 2.31
CA PHE A 126 -11.51 -7.09 3.42
C PHE A 126 -10.42 -6.09 3.04
N SER A 127 -9.34 -6.59 2.45
CA SER A 127 -8.25 -5.77 1.96
C SER A 127 -7.56 -6.44 0.79
N LYS A 128 -7.04 -5.64 -0.12
CA LYS A 128 -6.21 -6.11 -1.23
C LYS A 128 -4.85 -5.42 -1.16
N THR A 129 -3.79 -6.21 -1.35
CA THR A 129 -2.42 -5.71 -1.41
C THR A 129 -1.87 -5.97 -2.80
N ALA A 130 -1.42 -4.91 -3.46
CA ALA A 130 -0.62 -4.99 -4.68
C ALA A 130 0.86 -4.93 -4.30
N VAL A 131 1.65 -5.83 -4.87
CA VAL A 131 3.11 -5.84 -4.72
C VAL A 131 3.71 -5.51 -6.08
N LEU A 132 4.31 -4.33 -6.17
CA LEU A 132 5.01 -3.85 -7.34
C LEU A 132 6.51 -4.10 -7.11
N LYS A 133 7.10 -5.00 -7.89
CA LYS A 133 8.53 -5.32 -7.77
C LYS A 133 9.30 -4.73 -8.96
N PHE A 134 10.05 -3.70 -8.68
CA PHE A 134 11.03 -3.10 -9.59
C PHE A 134 12.43 -3.68 -9.37
N HIS A 135 13.34 -3.36 -10.26
CA HIS A 135 14.75 -3.67 -10.05
C HIS A 135 15.28 -2.93 -8.82
N GLY A 136 15.69 -3.66 -7.78
CA GLY A 136 16.24 -3.08 -6.53
C GLY A 136 15.22 -2.63 -5.49
N ARG A 137 13.91 -2.52 -5.78
CA ARG A 137 12.90 -2.06 -4.82
C ARG A 137 11.55 -2.73 -4.99
N SER A 138 10.84 -2.89 -3.90
CA SER A 138 9.45 -3.37 -3.90
C SER A 138 8.54 -2.38 -3.16
N PHE A 139 7.33 -2.18 -3.68
CA PHE A 139 6.28 -1.40 -3.04
C PHE A 139 5.10 -2.31 -2.74
N TYR A 140 4.59 -2.22 -1.53
CA TYR A 140 3.41 -2.94 -1.06
C TYR A 140 2.31 -1.92 -0.84
N LEU A 141 1.33 -1.89 -1.74
CA LEU A 141 0.19 -0.98 -1.70
C LEU A 141 -1.02 -1.75 -1.18
N THR A 142 -1.52 -1.42 0.00
CA THR A 142 -2.68 -2.09 0.58
C THR A 142 -3.84 -1.12 0.71
N SER A 143 -4.98 -1.48 0.15
CA SER A 143 -6.22 -0.72 0.28
C SER A 143 -7.34 -1.58 0.83
N ASP A 144 -8.12 -1.00 1.74
CA ASP A 144 -9.34 -1.57 2.29
C ASP A 144 -10.56 -0.86 1.68
N ASP A 145 -10.45 0.45 1.47
CA ASP A 145 -11.55 1.31 1.03
C ASP A 145 -11.64 1.45 -0.49
N GLN A 146 -10.50 1.32 -1.19
CA GLN A 146 -10.41 1.57 -2.64
C GLN A 146 -9.94 0.31 -3.40
N VAL A 147 -10.48 -0.85 -3.03
CA VAL A 147 -10.08 -2.14 -3.63
C VAL A 147 -10.28 -2.16 -5.14
N ALA A 148 -11.41 -1.63 -5.64
CA ALA A 148 -11.68 -1.58 -7.08
C ALA A 148 -10.67 -0.72 -7.85
N LYS A 149 -10.24 0.43 -7.29
CA LYS A 149 -9.20 1.26 -7.90
C LYS A 149 -7.86 0.54 -7.92
N LEU A 150 -7.54 -0.17 -6.83
CA LEU A 150 -6.31 -0.94 -6.76
C LEU A 150 -6.30 -2.10 -7.78
N GLU A 151 -7.43 -2.75 -8.01
CA GLU A 151 -7.59 -3.79 -9.04
C GLU A 151 -7.36 -3.23 -10.45
N TRP A 152 -7.98 -2.11 -10.74
CA TRP A 152 -7.78 -1.44 -12.02
C TRP A 152 -6.30 -1.07 -12.23
N LEU A 153 -5.65 -0.54 -11.19
CA LEU A 153 -4.22 -0.22 -11.23
C LEU A 153 -3.36 -1.44 -11.55
N ILE A 154 -3.65 -2.57 -10.89
CA ILE A 154 -2.91 -3.82 -11.13
C ILE A 154 -3.04 -4.24 -12.60
N GLN A 155 -4.25 -4.26 -13.13
CA GLN A 155 -4.51 -4.62 -14.53
C GLN A 155 -3.77 -3.66 -15.49
N TYR A 156 -3.79 -2.36 -15.20
CA TYR A 156 -3.08 -1.35 -15.97
C TYR A 156 -1.57 -1.61 -15.98
N LEU A 157 -0.97 -1.85 -14.81
CA LEU A 157 0.47 -2.11 -14.67
C LEU A 157 0.89 -3.43 -15.33
N GLU A 158 0.09 -4.48 -15.21
CA GLU A 158 0.35 -5.76 -15.88
C GLU A 158 0.32 -5.61 -17.41
N LYS A 159 -0.62 -4.83 -17.92
CA LYS A 159 -0.74 -4.55 -19.36
C LYS A 159 0.45 -3.74 -19.88
N GLY A 160 0.85 -2.69 -19.17
CA GLY A 160 2.03 -1.87 -19.49
C GLY A 160 3.32 -2.69 -19.45
N MET A 161 3.50 -3.52 -18.42
CA MET A 161 4.65 -4.42 -18.31
C MET A 161 4.75 -5.39 -19.50
N LYS A 162 3.63 -6.02 -19.90
CA LYS A 162 3.60 -6.93 -21.06
C LYS A 162 3.92 -6.20 -22.37
N GLN A 163 3.47 -4.97 -22.54
CA GLN A 163 3.76 -4.15 -23.71
C GLN A 163 5.24 -3.77 -23.78
N ALA A 164 5.83 -3.33 -22.65
CA ALA A 164 7.25 -2.97 -22.58
C ALA A 164 8.16 -4.18 -22.85
N GLN A 165 7.80 -5.38 -22.36
CA GLN A 165 8.54 -6.59 -22.65
C GLN A 165 8.49 -7.02 -24.12
N LYS A 166 7.34 -6.84 -24.80
CA LYS A 166 7.20 -7.12 -26.23
C LYS A 166 7.96 -6.11 -27.10
N GLY A 167 7.95 -4.84 -26.73
CA GLY A 167 8.70 -3.80 -27.46
C GLY A 167 10.21 -3.94 -27.34
N GLY A 168 10.71 -4.45 -26.19
CA GLY A 168 12.15 -4.70 -26.00
C GLY A 168 12.70 -5.90 -26.79
N LEU A 169 11.86 -6.88 -27.12
CA LEU A 169 12.26 -8.04 -27.94
C LEU A 169 12.41 -7.72 -29.44
N GLY A 170 11.80 -6.64 -29.92
CA GLY A 170 11.87 -6.25 -31.35
C GLY A 170 13.07 -5.36 -31.71
N GLN A 171 13.90 -4.94 -30.74
CA GLN A 171 15.06 -4.07 -31.01
C GLN A 171 16.41 -4.81 -31.09
N ASN A 172 16.45 -6.11 -30.80
CA ASN A 172 17.70 -6.88 -30.85
C ASN A 172 17.97 -7.62 -32.17
N ASP A 173 17.07 -7.47 -33.17
CA ASP A 173 17.21 -8.13 -34.47
C ASP A 173 17.51 -7.13 -35.61
N LYS A 174 18.34 -6.12 -35.33
CA LYS A 174 18.91 -5.26 -36.43
C LYS A 174 20.39 -5.08 -36.27
#